data_a2a2292aad65aabf0c3b4cfcea8a5c1a
#
_entry.id   a2a2292aad65aabf0c3b4cfcea8a5c1a
#
_cell.length_a   1.000
_cell.length_b   1.000
_cell.length_c   1.000
_cell.angle_alpha   90.00
_cell.angle_beta   90.00
_cell.angle_gamma   90.00
#
_symmetry.space_group_name_H-M   'P 1'
#
loop_
_entity.id
_entity.type
_entity.pdbx_description
1 polymer ?
#
loop_
_entity_poly.entity_id
_entity_poly.type
_entity_poly.pdbx_seq_one_letter_code
_entity_poly.pdbx_strand_id
1 'polypeptide(L)'
;MENAKRPTSLSAQIADAIRNAIVDGRMLVGDRLPSESELAEQHGVSRATVREALKRLAAQSLIRTERGAYGGAFVNHLSYEEARAQQVTTSTLLLGMNAVSFQVACEARYALERSCTALAAERRTTTALEKMRTEIARQSNPDLTDEAFCASDVAFHRALVDSAGNEVLSYHLAGSVEAMQPLMNMITFTARSRAEIVRLHETIVEGLERRQSKTVDAALAELETYTVTLGKSVLKAKSSA
;
A
#
# COMPACT_ATOMS: atom_id res chain seq x y z
N MET A 1 -27.52 -21.95 -6.03
CA MET A 1 -27.63 -22.15 -4.57
C MET A 1 -27.33 -20.81 -3.93
N GLU A 2 -28.35 -20.15 -3.47
CA GLU A 2 -28.31 -18.83 -2.85
C GLU A 2 -27.63 -18.95 -1.49
N ASN A 3 -26.50 -18.28 -1.32
CA ASN A 3 -25.71 -18.31 -0.10
C ASN A 3 -26.46 -17.47 0.95
N ALA A 4 -27.29 -18.10 1.77
CA ALA A 4 -28.03 -17.44 2.83
C ALA A 4 -27.05 -16.69 3.74
N LYS A 5 -27.00 -15.34 3.64
CA LYS A 5 -26.23 -14.47 4.51
C LYS A 5 -26.58 -14.82 5.96
N ARG A 6 -25.61 -15.30 6.73
CA ARG A 6 -25.77 -15.48 8.19
C ARG A 6 -26.27 -14.15 8.78
N PRO A 7 -27.27 -14.17 9.66
CA PRO A 7 -27.77 -12.93 10.26
C PRO A 7 -26.63 -12.21 10.96
N THR A 8 -26.44 -10.95 10.60
CA THR A 8 -25.39 -10.07 11.15
C THR A 8 -25.62 -9.95 12.66
N SER A 9 -24.61 -10.23 13.48
CA SER A 9 -24.72 -10.12 14.93
C SER A 9 -25.10 -8.69 15.36
N LEU A 10 -25.80 -8.53 16.48
CA LEU A 10 -26.17 -7.21 17.02
C LEU A 10 -24.95 -6.31 17.22
N SER A 11 -23.82 -6.87 17.67
CA SER A 11 -22.56 -6.13 17.79
C SER A 11 -22.02 -5.63 16.45
N ALA A 12 -22.20 -6.38 15.38
CA ALA A 12 -21.81 -5.96 14.04
C ALA A 12 -22.75 -4.85 13.52
N GLN A 13 -24.05 -4.95 13.75
CA GLN A 13 -25.02 -3.92 13.36
C GLN A 13 -24.73 -2.57 14.05
N ILE A 14 -24.38 -2.59 15.34
CA ILE A 14 -23.99 -1.39 16.09
C ILE A 14 -22.69 -0.81 15.54
N ALA A 15 -21.69 -1.66 15.28
CA ALA A 15 -20.43 -1.21 14.68
C ALA A 15 -20.66 -0.58 13.30
N ASP A 16 -21.53 -1.17 12.47
CA ASP A 16 -21.89 -0.64 11.16
C ASP A 16 -22.62 0.70 11.25
N ALA A 17 -23.54 0.87 12.21
CA ALA A 17 -24.25 2.11 12.42
C ALA A 17 -23.30 3.26 12.83
N ILE A 18 -22.35 3.00 13.73
CA ILE A 18 -21.32 3.97 14.14
C ILE A 18 -20.37 4.27 12.98
N ARG A 19 -19.89 3.25 12.25
CA ARG A 19 -19.03 3.43 11.05
C ARG A 19 -19.71 4.35 10.04
N ASN A 20 -20.98 4.10 9.73
CA ASN A 20 -21.74 4.93 8.79
C ASN A 20 -21.88 6.37 9.31
N ALA A 21 -22.07 6.57 10.60
CA ALA A 21 -22.11 7.91 11.17
C ALA A 21 -20.77 8.67 11.01
N ILE A 22 -19.64 7.98 11.12
CA ILE A 22 -18.30 8.55 10.87
C ILE A 22 -18.12 8.84 9.37
N VAL A 23 -18.43 7.88 8.50
CA VAL A 23 -18.25 8.02 7.04
C VAL A 23 -19.14 9.11 6.46
N ASP A 24 -20.37 9.24 6.96
CA ASP A 24 -21.32 10.27 6.54
C ASP A 24 -21.02 11.66 7.16
N GLY A 25 -19.97 11.77 7.99
CA GLY A 25 -19.60 13.02 8.65
C GLY A 25 -20.56 13.47 9.76
N ARG A 26 -21.43 12.60 10.24
CA ARG A 26 -22.31 12.86 11.40
C ARG A 26 -21.55 12.75 12.73
N MET A 27 -20.41 12.07 12.73
CA MET A 27 -19.41 12.04 13.80
C MET A 27 -18.06 12.44 13.20
N LEU A 28 -17.41 13.41 13.78
CA LEU A 28 -16.15 13.96 13.30
C LEU A 28 -14.97 13.37 14.05
N VAL A 29 -13.78 13.45 13.46
CA VAL A 29 -12.52 13.07 14.11
C VAL A 29 -12.38 13.80 15.45
N GLY A 30 -12.11 13.05 16.52
CA GLY A 30 -12.01 13.55 17.88
C GLY A 30 -13.32 13.56 18.66
N ASP A 31 -14.47 13.38 18.01
CA ASP A 31 -15.74 13.30 18.72
C ASP A 31 -15.73 12.11 19.69
N ARG A 32 -16.28 12.35 20.87
CA ARG A 32 -16.49 11.31 21.88
C ARG A 32 -17.76 10.53 21.56
N LEU A 33 -17.66 9.22 21.48
CA LEU A 33 -18.82 8.34 21.36
C LEU A 33 -19.63 8.37 22.67
N PRO A 34 -20.94 8.10 22.60
CA PRO A 34 -21.72 7.82 23.81
C PRO A 34 -21.10 6.66 24.60
N SER A 35 -21.29 6.68 25.91
CA SER A 35 -20.78 5.63 26.81
C SER A 35 -21.34 4.24 26.45
N GLU A 36 -20.66 3.18 26.90
CA GLU A 36 -21.18 1.81 26.73
C GLU A 36 -22.61 1.65 27.26
N SER A 37 -22.97 2.38 28.31
CA SER A 37 -24.32 2.36 28.92
C SER A 37 -25.34 3.02 28.03
N GLU A 38 -25.04 4.23 27.53
CA GLU A 38 -25.92 4.98 26.64
C GLU A 38 -26.13 4.24 25.31
N LEU A 39 -25.05 3.69 24.73
CA LEU A 39 -25.17 2.87 23.53
C LEU A 39 -25.98 1.59 23.75
N ALA A 40 -25.85 0.95 24.93
CA ALA A 40 -26.62 -0.23 25.28
C ALA A 40 -28.13 0.10 25.38
N GLU A 41 -28.47 1.23 25.98
CA GLU A 41 -29.85 1.73 26.08
C GLU A 41 -30.41 2.10 24.69
N GLN A 42 -29.65 2.88 23.89
CA GLN A 42 -30.06 3.32 22.55
C GLN A 42 -30.37 2.15 21.60
N HIS A 43 -29.60 1.05 21.72
CA HIS A 43 -29.74 -0.10 20.84
C HIS A 43 -30.53 -1.29 21.46
N GLY A 44 -30.99 -1.14 22.71
CA GLY A 44 -31.74 -2.21 23.41
C GLY A 44 -30.93 -3.51 23.60
N VAL A 45 -29.63 -3.40 23.88
CA VAL A 45 -28.69 -4.53 23.98
C VAL A 45 -27.92 -4.52 25.31
N SER A 46 -27.17 -5.58 25.58
CA SER A 46 -26.27 -5.61 26.73
C SER A 46 -25.02 -4.76 26.52
N ARG A 47 -24.42 -4.26 27.60
CA ARG A 47 -23.11 -3.57 27.56
C ARG A 47 -22.01 -4.44 26.97
N ALA A 48 -22.09 -5.77 27.17
CA ALA A 48 -21.13 -6.72 26.57
C ALA A 48 -21.22 -6.69 25.04
N THR A 49 -22.43 -6.64 24.47
CA THR A 49 -22.65 -6.52 23.01
C THR A 49 -22.09 -5.22 22.47
N VAL A 50 -22.27 -4.09 23.18
CA VAL A 50 -21.67 -2.81 22.81
C VAL A 50 -20.15 -2.87 22.86
N ARG A 51 -19.59 -3.45 23.92
CA ARG A 51 -18.12 -3.60 24.03
C ARG A 51 -17.51 -4.37 22.86
N GLU A 52 -18.18 -5.42 22.41
CA GLU A 52 -17.75 -6.16 21.22
C GLU A 52 -17.87 -5.31 19.93
N ALA A 53 -18.88 -4.45 19.82
CA ALA A 53 -19.00 -3.51 18.72
C ALA A 53 -17.85 -2.48 18.73
N LEU A 54 -17.54 -1.91 19.89
CA LEU A 54 -16.44 -0.94 20.04
C LEU A 54 -15.07 -1.60 19.78
N LYS A 55 -14.83 -2.84 20.22
CA LYS A 55 -13.62 -3.57 19.88
C LYS A 55 -13.45 -3.77 18.36
N ARG A 56 -14.54 -4.06 17.64
CA ARG A 56 -14.53 -4.18 16.18
C ARG A 56 -14.15 -2.86 15.50
N LEU A 57 -14.69 -1.74 15.97
CA LEU A 57 -14.37 -0.40 15.45
C LEU A 57 -12.92 -0.02 15.76
N ALA A 58 -12.43 -0.33 16.96
CA ALA A 58 -11.04 -0.09 17.34
C ALA A 58 -10.06 -0.95 16.50
N ALA A 59 -10.41 -2.22 16.24
CA ALA A 59 -9.63 -3.11 15.36
C ALA A 59 -9.56 -2.61 13.91
N GLN A 60 -10.53 -1.77 13.49
CA GLN A 60 -10.54 -1.11 12.17
C GLN A 60 -9.93 0.31 12.22
N SER A 61 -9.34 0.70 13.34
CA SER A 61 -8.78 2.03 13.55
C SER A 61 -9.78 3.18 13.39
N LEU A 62 -11.10 2.91 13.45
CA LEU A 62 -12.14 3.92 13.36
C LEU A 62 -12.32 4.70 14.66
N ILE A 63 -12.01 4.07 15.79
CA ILE A 63 -12.05 4.70 17.11
C ILE A 63 -10.79 4.37 17.91
N ARG A 64 -10.46 5.22 18.85
CA ARG A 64 -9.48 4.98 19.92
C ARG A 64 -10.15 4.98 21.27
N THR A 65 -9.59 4.24 22.22
CA THR A 65 -10.11 4.18 23.60
C THR A 65 -9.12 4.82 24.56
N GLU A 66 -9.58 5.77 25.38
CA GLU A 66 -8.80 6.42 26.41
C GLU A 66 -9.28 5.98 27.79
N ARG A 67 -8.35 5.79 28.75
CA ARG A 67 -8.64 5.39 30.14
C ARG A 67 -8.70 6.62 31.04
N GLY A 68 -9.37 6.48 32.18
CA GLY A 68 -9.42 7.50 33.23
C GLY A 68 -10.79 8.15 33.37
N ALA A 69 -10.90 9.12 34.27
CA ALA A 69 -12.16 9.80 34.59
C ALA A 69 -12.81 10.53 33.41
N TYR A 70 -11.98 11.00 32.46
CA TYR A 70 -12.40 11.62 31.20
C TYR A 70 -12.26 10.69 30.01
N GLY A 71 -11.99 9.40 30.25
CA GLY A 71 -11.82 8.38 29.22
C GLY A 71 -13.10 8.11 28.45
N GLY A 72 -12.99 7.23 27.46
CA GLY A 72 -14.10 6.83 26.59
C GLY A 72 -13.60 6.36 25.24
N ALA A 73 -14.53 6.14 24.34
CA ALA A 73 -14.23 5.88 22.93
C ALA A 73 -14.36 7.21 22.16
N PHE A 74 -13.39 7.46 21.28
CA PHE A 74 -13.33 8.67 20.46
C PHE A 74 -13.13 8.29 19.00
N VAL A 75 -13.72 9.04 18.07
CA VAL A 75 -13.45 8.89 16.65
C VAL A 75 -11.96 9.10 16.41
N ASN A 76 -11.31 8.12 15.79
CA ASN A 76 -9.86 8.16 15.60
C ASN A 76 -9.47 9.08 14.45
N HIS A 77 -8.29 9.65 14.54
CA HIS A 77 -7.59 10.30 13.43
C HIS A 77 -6.67 9.26 12.80
N LEU A 78 -7.06 8.70 11.67
CA LEU A 78 -6.18 7.85 10.91
C LEU A 78 -5.23 8.73 10.09
N SER A 79 -3.93 8.70 10.41
CA SER A 79 -2.95 9.40 9.63
C SER A 79 -2.75 8.71 8.26
N TYR A 80 -2.30 9.48 7.27
CA TYR A 80 -1.95 8.95 5.95
C TYR A 80 -0.93 7.80 6.05
N GLU A 81 0.07 7.95 6.92
CA GLU A 81 1.13 6.95 7.12
C GLU A 81 0.60 5.63 7.69
N GLU A 82 -0.31 5.71 8.67
CA GLU A 82 -0.95 4.52 9.25
C GLU A 82 -1.84 3.82 8.22
N ALA A 83 -2.65 4.58 7.47
CA ALA A 83 -3.50 4.03 6.42
C ALA A 83 -2.67 3.32 5.34
N ARG A 84 -1.56 3.93 4.92
CA ARG A 84 -0.62 3.35 3.96
C ARG A 84 0.01 2.07 4.47
N ALA A 85 0.52 2.06 5.70
CA ALA A 85 1.13 0.88 6.31
C ALA A 85 0.14 -0.30 6.40
N GLN A 86 -1.12 -0.02 6.74
CA GLN A 86 -2.18 -1.03 6.74
C GLN A 86 -2.45 -1.56 5.33
N GLN A 87 -2.49 -0.70 4.31
CA GLN A 87 -2.68 -1.11 2.93
C GLN A 87 -1.53 -1.98 2.43
N VAL A 88 -0.28 -1.59 2.68
CA VAL A 88 0.89 -2.39 2.31
C VAL A 88 0.81 -3.78 2.95
N THR A 89 0.53 -3.85 4.25
CA THR A 89 0.38 -5.12 4.96
C THR A 89 -0.71 -6.00 4.34
N THR A 90 -1.88 -5.44 4.11
CA THR A 90 -3.02 -6.17 3.52
C THR A 90 -2.71 -6.65 2.11
N SER A 91 -2.09 -5.80 1.29
CA SER A 91 -1.69 -6.16 -0.08
C SER A 91 -0.60 -7.23 -0.10
N THR A 92 0.38 -7.16 0.81
CA THR A 92 1.42 -8.19 0.96
C THR A 92 0.82 -9.56 1.30
N LEU A 93 -0.12 -9.59 2.24
CA LEU A 93 -0.83 -10.83 2.60
C LEU A 93 -1.67 -11.35 1.42
N LEU A 94 -2.37 -10.47 0.71
CA LEU A 94 -3.16 -10.86 -0.46
C LEU A 94 -2.28 -11.48 -1.56
N LEU A 95 -1.15 -10.86 -1.86
CA LEU A 95 -0.20 -11.35 -2.87
C LEU A 95 0.49 -12.65 -2.44
N GLY A 96 0.85 -12.78 -1.15
CA GLY A 96 1.57 -13.93 -0.62
C GLY A 96 0.70 -15.15 -0.35
N MET A 97 -0.56 -14.97 0.07
CA MET A 97 -1.43 -16.04 0.56
C MET A 97 -2.46 -16.54 -0.46
N ASN A 98 -2.77 -15.79 -1.51
CA ASN A 98 -3.90 -16.07 -2.39
C ASN A 98 -3.55 -16.45 -3.82
N ALA A 99 -2.38 -17.03 -4.03
CA ALA A 99 -2.01 -17.56 -5.34
C ALA A 99 -2.17 -16.56 -6.51
N VAL A 100 -2.01 -15.25 -6.25
CA VAL A 100 -1.89 -14.26 -7.31
C VAL A 100 -0.62 -14.56 -8.08
N SER A 101 -0.72 -14.78 -9.39
CA SER A 101 0.46 -15.08 -10.18
C SER A 101 1.41 -13.87 -10.21
N PHE A 102 2.71 -14.15 -10.24
CA PHE A 102 3.73 -13.10 -10.35
C PHE A 102 3.50 -12.18 -11.55
N GLN A 103 3.08 -12.74 -12.68
CA GLN A 103 2.79 -11.96 -13.88
C GLN A 103 1.63 -10.97 -13.66
N VAL A 104 0.52 -11.42 -13.06
CA VAL A 104 -0.63 -10.55 -12.77
C VAL A 104 -0.26 -9.44 -11.79
N ALA A 105 0.55 -9.75 -10.78
CA ALA A 105 1.04 -8.76 -9.82
C ALA A 105 1.95 -7.70 -10.50
N CYS A 106 2.86 -8.12 -11.38
CA CYS A 106 3.71 -7.21 -12.16
C CYS A 106 2.87 -6.31 -13.08
N GLU A 107 1.93 -6.90 -13.84
CA GLU A 107 1.03 -6.15 -14.73
C GLU A 107 0.29 -5.05 -13.98
N ALA A 108 -0.30 -5.37 -12.82
CA ALA A 108 -1.00 -4.40 -11.99
C ALA A 108 -0.06 -3.29 -11.47
N ARG A 109 1.12 -3.66 -10.97
CA ARG A 109 2.11 -2.72 -10.47
C ARG A 109 2.51 -1.72 -11.56
N TYR A 110 3.00 -2.21 -12.68
CA TYR A 110 3.53 -1.33 -13.73
C TYR A 110 2.43 -0.52 -14.42
N ALA A 111 1.22 -1.05 -14.60
CA ALA A 111 0.08 -0.26 -15.09
C ALA A 111 -0.22 0.93 -14.16
N LEU A 112 -0.20 0.72 -12.85
CA LEU A 112 -0.41 1.77 -11.87
C LEU A 112 0.76 2.78 -11.86
N GLU A 113 2.02 2.33 -11.85
CA GLU A 113 3.18 3.22 -11.88
C GLU A 113 3.21 4.08 -13.16
N ARG A 114 2.94 3.47 -14.30
CA ARG A 114 2.89 4.18 -15.59
C ARG A 114 1.79 5.22 -15.64
N SER A 115 0.67 5.01 -14.95
CA SER A 115 -0.39 6.02 -14.84
C SER A 115 0.06 7.32 -14.17
N CYS A 116 1.14 7.29 -13.38
CA CYS A 116 1.70 8.45 -12.70
C CYS A 116 2.68 9.26 -13.55
N THR A 117 3.22 8.73 -14.65
CA THR A 117 4.37 9.30 -15.37
C THR A 117 4.15 10.72 -15.86
N ALA A 118 2.96 11.05 -16.33
CA ALA A 118 2.63 12.39 -16.81
C ALA A 118 2.67 13.40 -15.66
N LEU A 119 2.02 13.10 -14.55
CA LEU A 119 2.00 13.96 -13.37
C LEU A 119 3.39 14.06 -12.72
N ALA A 120 4.11 12.95 -12.65
CA ALA A 120 5.47 12.92 -12.11
C ALA A 120 6.41 13.81 -12.94
N ALA A 121 6.38 13.72 -14.25
CA ALA A 121 7.19 14.56 -15.13
C ALA A 121 6.83 16.06 -15.01
N GLU A 122 5.55 16.37 -14.81
CA GLU A 122 5.08 17.75 -14.63
C GLU A 122 5.46 18.31 -13.25
N ARG A 123 5.24 17.54 -12.17
CA ARG A 123 5.24 18.04 -10.79
C ARG A 123 6.49 17.72 -9.99
N ARG A 124 7.42 16.84 -10.52
CA ARG A 124 8.63 16.44 -9.80
C ARG A 124 9.34 17.63 -9.20
N THR A 125 9.78 17.48 -7.97
CA THR A 125 10.63 18.47 -7.28
C THR A 125 12.11 18.07 -7.37
N THR A 126 13.02 19.00 -7.12
CA THR A 126 14.46 18.71 -6.99
C THR A 126 14.69 17.65 -5.91
N THR A 127 14.01 17.76 -4.78
CA THR A 127 14.12 16.78 -3.67
C THR A 127 13.69 15.38 -4.10
N ALA A 128 12.63 15.24 -4.92
CA ALA A 128 12.20 13.93 -5.42
C ALA A 128 13.25 13.31 -6.36
N LEU A 129 13.84 14.11 -7.25
CA LEU A 129 14.93 13.67 -8.13
C LEU A 129 16.18 13.27 -7.34
N GLU A 130 16.56 14.04 -6.32
CA GLU A 130 17.68 13.73 -5.43
C GLU A 130 17.48 12.42 -4.68
N LYS A 131 16.27 12.14 -4.17
CA LYS A 131 15.93 10.85 -3.55
C LYS A 131 16.14 9.69 -4.52
N MET A 132 15.62 9.80 -5.74
CA MET A 132 15.79 8.74 -6.76
C MET A 132 17.27 8.55 -7.13
N ARG A 133 18.03 9.61 -7.30
CA ARG A 133 19.48 9.53 -7.56
C ARG A 133 20.26 8.89 -6.41
N THR A 134 19.88 9.19 -5.18
CA THR A 134 20.46 8.54 -3.99
C THR A 134 20.27 7.03 -4.03
N GLU A 135 19.07 6.56 -4.42
CA GLU A 135 18.82 5.14 -4.54
C GLU A 135 19.58 4.52 -5.73
N ILE A 136 19.71 5.20 -6.87
CA ILE A 136 20.53 4.75 -8.00
C ILE A 136 21.99 4.60 -7.58
N ALA A 137 22.56 5.60 -6.91
CA ALA A 137 23.93 5.55 -6.41
C ALA A 137 24.13 4.38 -5.43
N ARG A 138 23.15 4.14 -4.56
CA ARG A 138 23.17 3.00 -3.66
C ARG A 138 23.13 1.66 -4.40
N GLN A 139 22.26 1.52 -5.41
CA GLN A 139 22.11 0.32 -6.24
C GLN A 139 23.36 0.01 -7.06
N SER A 140 24.11 1.04 -7.43
CA SER A 140 25.37 0.93 -8.19
C SER A 140 26.56 0.46 -7.33
N ASN A 141 26.40 0.38 -6.00
CA ASN A 141 27.45 -0.13 -5.11
C ASN A 141 27.54 -1.66 -5.26
N PRO A 142 28.69 -2.23 -5.70
CA PRO A 142 28.86 -3.67 -5.85
C PRO A 142 28.75 -4.44 -4.53
N ASP A 143 29.07 -3.80 -3.40
CA ASP A 143 29.03 -4.42 -2.06
C ASP A 143 27.64 -4.42 -1.44
N LEU A 144 26.63 -3.85 -2.12
CA LEU A 144 25.26 -3.81 -1.60
C LEU A 144 24.70 -5.24 -1.55
N THR A 145 24.13 -5.65 -0.41
CA THR A 145 23.44 -6.95 -0.30
C THR A 145 22.20 -7.00 -1.20
N ASP A 146 21.72 -8.18 -1.56
CA ASP A 146 20.53 -8.31 -2.39
C ASP A 146 19.26 -7.79 -1.68
N GLU A 147 19.16 -7.98 -0.34
CA GLU A 147 18.06 -7.42 0.46
C GLU A 147 18.07 -5.89 0.41
N ALA A 148 19.25 -5.29 0.58
CA ALA A 148 19.41 -3.84 0.54
C ALA A 148 19.16 -3.28 -0.86
N PHE A 149 19.51 -4.03 -1.92
CA PHE A 149 19.18 -3.67 -3.30
C PHE A 149 17.66 -3.66 -3.51
N CYS A 150 16.95 -4.70 -3.05
CA CYS A 150 15.49 -4.76 -3.15
C CYS A 150 14.80 -3.62 -2.38
N ALA A 151 15.28 -3.31 -1.18
CA ALA A 151 14.74 -2.20 -0.40
C ALA A 151 14.98 -0.85 -1.11
N SER A 152 16.14 -0.68 -1.75
CA SER A 152 16.46 0.50 -2.55
C SER A 152 15.61 0.60 -3.82
N ASP A 153 15.34 -0.53 -4.48
CA ASP A 153 14.43 -0.61 -5.64
C ASP A 153 13.03 -0.12 -5.29
N VAL A 154 12.48 -0.61 -4.17
CA VAL A 154 11.19 -0.16 -3.65
C VAL A 154 11.20 1.33 -3.31
N ALA A 155 12.26 1.84 -2.67
CA ALA A 155 12.40 3.24 -2.32
C ALA A 155 12.47 4.15 -3.56
N PHE A 156 13.16 3.70 -4.62
CA PHE A 156 13.22 4.39 -5.91
C PHE A 156 11.83 4.52 -6.54
N HIS A 157 11.11 3.41 -6.70
CA HIS A 157 9.76 3.40 -7.28
C HIS A 157 8.76 4.18 -6.42
N ARG A 158 8.94 4.15 -5.11
CA ARG A 158 8.15 4.98 -4.20
C ARG A 158 8.38 6.47 -4.46
N ALA A 159 9.62 6.91 -4.59
CA ALA A 159 9.95 8.31 -4.88
C ALA A 159 9.41 8.77 -6.25
N LEU A 160 9.41 7.86 -7.26
CA LEU A 160 8.79 8.10 -8.55
C LEU A 160 7.29 8.37 -8.42
N VAL A 161 6.56 7.52 -7.71
CA VAL A 161 5.11 7.66 -7.51
C VAL A 161 4.79 8.93 -6.72
N ASP A 162 5.53 9.20 -5.64
CA ASP A 162 5.34 10.38 -4.80
C ASP A 162 5.62 11.68 -5.58
N SER A 163 6.50 11.64 -6.60
CA SER A 163 6.80 12.79 -7.46
C SER A 163 5.61 13.24 -8.32
N ALA A 164 4.55 12.42 -8.44
CA ALA A 164 3.28 12.80 -9.05
C ALA A 164 2.53 13.89 -8.25
N GLY A 165 2.91 14.14 -6.99
CA GLY A 165 2.29 15.15 -6.15
C GLY A 165 0.78 14.94 -5.96
N ASN A 166 0.38 13.68 -5.83
CA ASN A 166 -1.01 13.27 -5.62
C ASN A 166 -1.05 12.18 -4.54
N GLU A 167 -1.42 12.56 -3.33
CA GLU A 167 -1.45 11.68 -2.16
C GLU A 167 -2.39 10.48 -2.34
N VAL A 168 -3.48 10.63 -3.10
CA VAL A 168 -4.42 9.54 -3.37
C VAL A 168 -3.77 8.48 -4.27
N LEU A 169 -3.09 8.91 -5.34
CA LEU A 169 -2.32 8.00 -6.19
C LEU A 169 -1.19 7.34 -5.39
N SER A 170 -0.44 8.11 -4.62
CA SER A 170 0.63 7.60 -3.77
C SER A 170 0.12 6.55 -2.77
N TYR A 171 -1.03 6.77 -2.15
CA TYR A 171 -1.67 5.82 -1.26
C TYR A 171 -2.00 4.50 -1.99
N HIS A 172 -2.68 4.56 -3.13
CA HIS A 172 -3.08 3.36 -3.87
C HIS A 172 -1.87 2.59 -4.43
N LEU A 173 -0.83 3.28 -4.86
CA LEU A 173 0.36 2.68 -5.43
C LEU A 173 1.30 2.07 -4.38
N ALA A 174 1.27 2.53 -3.13
CA ALA A 174 2.05 1.95 -2.05
C ALA A 174 1.80 0.44 -1.91
N GLY A 175 0.52 0.03 -1.98
CA GLY A 175 0.15 -1.38 -1.90
C GLY A 175 0.68 -2.23 -3.06
N SER A 176 0.86 -1.67 -4.25
CA SER A 176 1.38 -2.41 -5.41
C SER A 176 2.92 -2.40 -5.49
N VAL A 177 3.56 -1.32 -5.08
CA VAL A 177 5.02 -1.19 -5.11
C VAL A 177 5.67 -1.88 -3.91
N GLU A 178 5.30 -1.48 -2.70
CA GLU A 178 5.93 -1.98 -1.46
C GLU A 178 5.51 -3.42 -1.14
N ALA A 179 4.24 -3.76 -1.38
CA ALA A 179 3.72 -5.10 -1.11
C ALA A 179 4.31 -6.20 -2.02
N MET A 180 4.84 -5.83 -3.17
CA MET A 180 5.49 -6.79 -4.07
C MET A 180 6.92 -7.16 -3.66
N GLN A 181 7.55 -6.42 -2.76
CA GLN A 181 8.94 -6.68 -2.36
C GLN A 181 9.18 -8.12 -1.91
N PRO A 182 8.38 -8.75 -1.02
CA PRO A 182 8.57 -10.14 -0.63
C PRO A 182 8.45 -11.10 -1.83
N LEU A 183 7.49 -10.88 -2.72
CA LEU A 183 7.28 -11.70 -3.90
C LEU A 183 8.45 -11.58 -4.88
N MET A 184 8.93 -10.36 -5.11
CA MET A 184 10.12 -10.08 -5.92
C MET A 184 11.36 -10.77 -5.34
N ASN A 185 11.54 -10.72 -4.02
CA ASN A 185 12.65 -11.39 -3.34
C ASN A 185 12.61 -12.91 -3.54
N MET A 186 11.45 -13.53 -3.39
CA MET A 186 11.30 -14.98 -3.58
C MET A 186 11.60 -15.45 -5.01
N ILE A 187 11.33 -14.63 -6.01
CA ILE A 187 11.34 -15.06 -7.42
C ILE A 187 12.59 -14.56 -8.14
N THR A 188 12.96 -13.29 -7.98
CA THR A 188 14.00 -12.67 -8.82
C THR A 188 15.27 -12.29 -8.08
N PHE A 189 15.34 -12.53 -6.78
CA PHE A 189 16.35 -12.05 -5.86
C PHE A 189 17.81 -12.19 -6.38
N THR A 190 18.22 -13.41 -6.74
CA THR A 190 19.58 -13.69 -7.21
C THR A 190 19.73 -13.69 -8.73
N ALA A 191 18.64 -13.65 -9.47
CA ALA A 191 18.65 -13.79 -10.92
C ALA A 191 18.65 -12.46 -11.67
N ARG A 192 18.42 -11.33 -10.98
CA ARG A 192 18.30 -10.01 -11.60
C ARG A 192 19.66 -9.43 -12.00
N SER A 193 19.69 -8.73 -13.12
CA SER A 193 20.81 -7.89 -13.51
C SER A 193 20.68 -6.52 -12.86
N ARG A 194 21.50 -6.23 -11.84
CA ARG A 194 21.54 -4.93 -11.18
C ARG A 194 21.88 -3.80 -12.16
N ALA A 195 22.83 -4.04 -13.05
CA ALA A 195 23.26 -3.07 -14.06
C ALA A 195 22.10 -2.67 -14.99
N GLU A 196 21.24 -3.61 -15.38
CA GLU A 196 20.11 -3.33 -16.25
C GLU A 196 19.02 -2.53 -15.52
N ILE A 197 18.75 -2.85 -14.26
CA ILE A 197 17.81 -2.09 -13.44
C ILE A 197 18.32 -0.65 -13.24
N VAL A 198 19.59 -0.48 -12.88
CA VAL A 198 20.22 0.84 -12.70
C VAL A 198 20.13 1.67 -13.98
N ARG A 199 20.45 1.09 -15.14
CA ARG A 199 20.33 1.77 -16.44
C ARG A 199 18.90 2.28 -16.70
N LEU A 200 17.89 1.48 -16.40
CA LEU A 200 16.49 1.86 -16.58
C LEU A 200 16.07 2.95 -15.58
N HIS A 201 16.53 2.85 -14.34
CA HIS A 201 16.29 3.89 -13.33
C HIS A 201 16.93 5.24 -13.72
N GLU A 202 18.15 5.22 -14.26
CA GLU A 202 18.81 6.42 -14.81
C GLU A 202 17.98 7.03 -15.94
N THR A 203 17.49 6.21 -16.89
CA THR A 203 16.60 6.66 -17.97
C THR A 203 15.31 7.29 -17.44
N ILE A 204 14.72 6.73 -16.39
CA ILE A 204 13.54 7.30 -15.74
C ILE A 204 13.84 8.69 -15.16
N VAL A 205 14.93 8.81 -14.40
CA VAL A 205 15.31 10.10 -13.76
C VAL A 205 15.61 11.16 -14.82
N GLU A 206 16.38 10.82 -15.86
CA GLU A 206 16.64 11.74 -16.98
C GLU A 206 15.35 12.17 -17.68
N GLY A 207 14.41 11.25 -17.92
CA GLY A 207 13.11 11.56 -18.49
C GLY A 207 12.31 12.53 -17.62
N LEU A 208 12.31 12.32 -16.30
CA LEU A 208 11.67 13.24 -15.35
C LEU A 208 12.32 14.63 -15.36
N GLU A 209 13.65 14.71 -15.34
CA GLU A 209 14.38 15.98 -15.39
C GLU A 209 14.02 16.82 -16.61
N ARG A 210 13.96 16.16 -17.76
CA ARG A 210 13.61 16.78 -19.04
C ARG A 210 12.10 16.96 -19.24
N ARG A 211 11.26 16.58 -18.29
CA ARG A 211 9.80 16.59 -18.37
C ARG A 211 9.24 15.74 -19.54
N GLN A 212 9.92 14.66 -19.86
CA GLN A 212 9.59 13.75 -20.95
C GLN A 212 8.84 12.52 -20.44
N SER A 213 7.57 12.66 -20.12
CA SER A 213 6.75 11.56 -19.57
C SER A 213 6.73 10.31 -20.45
N LYS A 214 6.81 10.45 -21.77
CA LYS A 214 6.88 9.29 -22.70
C LYS A 214 8.15 8.49 -22.53
N THR A 215 9.31 9.13 -22.25
CA THR A 215 10.57 8.44 -21.95
C THR A 215 10.46 7.66 -20.64
N VAL A 216 9.86 8.25 -19.61
CA VAL A 216 9.61 7.58 -18.33
C VAL A 216 8.69 6.38 -18.51
N ASP A 217 7.58 6.55 -19.24
CA ASP A 217 6.64 5.47 -19.53
C ASP A 217 7.28 4.31 -20.29
N ALA A 218 8.09 4.61 -21.31
CA ALA A 218 8.81 3.61 -22.09
C ALA A 218 9.83 2.82 -21.24
N ALA A 219 10.58 3.51 -20.36
CA ALA A 219 11.53 2.86 -19.46
C ALA A 219 10.83 1.94 -18.44
N LEU A 220 9.67 2.35 -17.90
CA LEU A 220 8.85 1.49 -17.04
C LEU A 220 8.29 0.27 -17.80
N ALA A 221 7.86 0.42 -19.05
CA ALA A 221 7.39 -0.69 -19.88
C ALA A 221 8.53 -1.69 -20.19
N GLU A 222 9.75 -1.20 -20.41
CA GLU A 222 10.94 -2.04 -20.58
C GLU A 222 11.27 -2.79 -19.29
N LEU A 223 11.19 -2.13 -18.14
CA LEU A 223 11.41 -2.72 -16.82
C LEU A 223 10.36 -3.79 -16.49
N GLU A 224 9.08 -3.55 -16.85
CA GLU A 224 8.00 -4.54 -16.74
C GLU A 224 8.34 -5.79 -17.55
N THR A 225 8.69 -5.60 -18.84
CA THR A 225 9.04 -6.70 -19.76
C THR A 225 10.22 -7.51 -19.22
N TYR A 226 11.26 -6.83 -18.76
CA TYR A 226 12.42 -7.44 -18.13
C TYR A 226 12.02 -8.27 -16.89
N THR A 227 11.27 -7.67 -15.98
CA THR A 227 10.86 -8.31 -14.71
C THR A 227 9.98 -9.54 -14.94
N VAL A 228 9.00 -9.43 -15.82
CA VAL A 228 8.09 -10.55 -16.16
C VAL A 228 8.85 -11.70 -16.84
N THR A 229 9.75 -11.37 -17.78
CA THR A 229 10.56 -12.39 -18.48
C THR A 229 11.49 -13.13 -17.53
N LEU A 230 12.16 -12.39 -16.65
CA LEU A 230 13.02 -12.97 -15.62
C LEU A 230 12.22 -13.88 -14.67
N GLY A 231 11.09 -13.40 -14.16
CA GLY A 231 10.24 -14.18 -13.27
C GLY A 231 9.75 -15.49 -13.91
N LYS A 232 9.34 -15.45 -15.19
CA LYS A 232 8.94 -16.65 -15.94
C LYS A 232 10.09 -17.65 -16.05
N SER A 233 11.31 -17.20 -16.33
CA SER A 233 12.49 -18.08 -16.46
C SER A 233 12.83 -18.77 -15.14
N VAL A 234 12.80 -18.03 -14.03
CA VAL A 234 13.09 -18.56 -12.68
C VAL A 234 12.02 -19.56 -12.23
N LEU A 235 10.74 -19.24 -12.45
CA LEU A 235 9.64 -20.15 -12.07
C LEU A 235 9.70 -21.45 -12.90
N LYS A 236 10.01 -21.36 -14.19
CA LYS A 236 10.20 -22.55 -15.05
C LYS A 236 11.36 -23.43 -14.56
N ALA A 237 12.49 -22.83 -14.20
CA ALA A 237 13.63 -23.57 -13.66
C ALA A 237 13.30 -24.30 -12.36
N LYS A 238 12.55 -23.65 -11.45
CA LYS A 238 12.10 -24.26 -10.18
C LYS A 238 11.08 -25.38 -10.36
N SER A 239 10.28 -25.37 -11.42
CA SER A 239 9.30 -26.43 -11.69
C SER A 239 9.92 -27.65 -12.40
N SER A 240 11.16 -27.53 -12.88
CA SER A 240 11.91 -28.60 -13.59
C SER A 240 12.98 -29.25 -12.70
N ALA A 241 13.17 -28.76 -11.48
CA ALA A 241 14.10 -29.28 -10.46
C ALA A 241 13.34 -30.04 -9.36
#